data_4abd66a1e18543a32f7888236709dc58
#
_entry.id   4abd66a1e18543a32f7888236709dc58
#
_cell.length_a   1.000
_cell.length_b   1.000
_cell.length_c   1.000
_cell.angle_alpha   90.00
_cell.angle_beta   90.00
_cell.angle_gamma   90.00
#
_symmetry.space_group_name_H-M   'P 1'
#
loop_
_entity.id
_entity.type
_entity.pdbx_description
1 polymer ?
#
loop_
_entity_poly.entity_id
_entity_poly.type
_entity_poly.pdbx_seq_one_letter_code
_entity_poly.pdbx_strand_id
1 'polypeptide(L)'
;MALRRDSVNLTACDKDLIKVPQKTEYWGLDLVEKVIAGFSKEKPVLVYFDPDVDGLIAGYIAVRFFKEMGFPIRTHINSNREHGFKLPAKAVKGYDIVAVDFDMSKEQIVELVQEGCNVLLMDHHDNDDEQIYYKGKNDCMGLCINNQDLVNPEEGRYQSGAGVTYETLCQVGEKFFDSMEDWFDCDENRALVGITLLSDSRDISSERARDYLRILYNYEVEPFNAKSRKLGRTNDKVRQLLYSALPERDFNFGMPNMCREFIDFNLSPALNSCFRFGKEREMVRMILSNQLIKVNQFHPKQREFVNKLVEWRNITEKDNVRFVWLDEDSLVGGKSGDPIIMTNFIGLLANKSLVVDGVRKSVICFVRRMSEDGSVKITRGSFRGRFDGVRYKDFLDQFMVAEGHQGAFGIKKLEFSKMDEINKACAEAEKDFKNKVKVVKVENLKKFLSSDKGKNLALANDYSKNRDQIGILYTGRNAVAIKRTEKFLLLEIDGVNVRCFMPNLTVDKGVIKTTVSRGVIECTMEPLQGY
;
A
#
# COMPACT_ATOMS: atom_id res chain seq x y z
N MET A 1 -21.74 -13.56 -20.78
CA MET A 1 -21.97 -14.96 -20.38
C MET A 1 -21.39 -15.10 -18.97
N ALA A 2 -22.21 -15.07 -17.94
CA ALA A 2 -21.77 -15.19 -16.55
C ALA A 2 -21.25 -16.61 -16.34
N LEU A 3 -19.96 -16.75 -16.05
CA LEU A 3 -19.39 -18.02 -15.59
C LEU A 3 -20.10 -18.40 -14.28
N ARG A 4 -20.87 -19.49 -14.28
CA ARG A 4 -21.39 -20.09 -13.05
C ARG A 4 -20.19 -20.38 -12.16
N ARG A 5 -20.12 -19.68 -11.03
CA ARG A 5 -19.19 -19.98 -9.95
C ARG A 5 -19.75 -21.19 -9.22
N ASP A 6 -19.10 -22.34 -9.37
CA ASP A 6 -19.36 -23.46 -8.46
C ASP A 6 -18.87 -23.03 -7.06
N SER A 7 -19.81 -22.49 -6.28
CA SER A 7 -19.55 -22.04 -4.93
C SER A 7 -19.37 -23.26 -4.03
N VAL A 8 -18.16 -23.50 -3.57
CA VAL A 8 -17.96 -24.26 -2.34
C VAL A 8 -18.36 -23.29 -1.22
N ASN A 9 -19.51 -23.50 -0.61
CA ASN A 9 -19.97 -22.71 0.53
C ASN A 9 -18.98 -22.89 1.69
N LEU A 10 -18.06 -21.93 1.84
CA LEU A 10 -17.18 -21.84 2.98
C LEU A 10 -17.82 -20.82 3.93
N THR A 11 -18.22 -21.29 5.09
CA THR A 11 -18.72 -20.49 6.21
C THR A 11 -17.63 -19.59 6.85
N ALA A 12 -16.52 -19.35 6.15
CA ALA A 12 -15.34 -18.67 6.66
C ALA A 12 -15.50 -17.14 6.83
N CYS A 13 -16.58 -16.56 6.33
CA CYS A 13 -16.99 -15.20 6.68
C CYS A 13 -18.14 -15.24 7.69
N ASP A 14 -17.98 -16.05 8.72
CA ASP A 14 -18.94 -16.09 9.80
C ASP A 14 -19.00 -14.70 10.46
N LYS A 15 -20.18 -14.07 10.41
CA LYS A 15 -20.39 -12.76 11.08
C LYS A 15 -20.10 -12.88 12.58
N ASP A 16 -20.21 -14.08 13.13
CA ASP A 16 -19.91 -14.38 14.53
C ASP A 16 -18.41 -14.31 14.87
N LEU A 17 -17.53 -14.27 13.85
CA LEU A 17 -16.08 -14.10 14.02
C LEU A 17 -15.61 -12.65 13.90
N ILE A 18 -16.51 -11.72 13.61
CA ILE A 18 -16.16 -10.29 13.54
C ILE A 18 -15.95 -9.79 14.97
N LYS A 19 -14.72 -9.40 15.28
CA LYS A 19 -14.34 -8.81 16.55
C LYS A 19 -13.85 -7.38 16.32
N VAL A 20 -14.06 -6.54 17.32
CA VAL A 20 -13.38 -5.24 17.37
C VAL A 20 -11.89 -5.50 17.51
N PRO A 21 -11.03 -4.97 16.62
CA PRO A 21 -9.60 -5.19 16.70
C PRO A 21 -9.05 -4.69 18.03
N GLN A 22 -8.20 -5.48 18.68
CA GLN A 22 -7.44 -5.02 19.82
C GLN A 22 -6.48 -3.92 19.39
N LYS A 23 -6.49 -2.79 20.09
CA LYS A 23 -5.60 -1.66 19.80
C LYS A 23 -4.19 -1.96 20.30
N THR A 24 -3.20 -1.47 19.59
CA THR A 24 -1.79 -1.64 19.89
C THR A 24 -1.36 -0.62 20.93
N GLU A 25 -0.54 -1.04 21.89
CA GLU A 25 0.11 -0.11 22.83
C GLU A 25 1.38 0.45 22.17
N TYR A 26 1.35 1.73 21.85
CA TYR A 26 2.51 2.47 21.34
C TYR A 26 3.27 3.14 22.50
N TRP A 27 4.59 3.23 22.33
CA TRP A 27 5.38 4.07 23.22
C TRP A 27 4.92 5.54 23.09
N GLY A 28 4.86 6.23 24.22
CA GLY A 28 4.54 7.67 24.25
C GLY A 28 3.05 8.00 24.20
N LEU A 29 2.14 7.04 24.25
CA LEU A 29 0.70 7.32 24.30
C LEU A 29 0.30 8.30 25.41
N ASP A 30 0.94 8.22 26.58
CA ASP A 30 0.75 9.16 27.69
C ASP A 30 1.27 10.58 27.39
N LEU A 31 2.17 10.71 26.44
CA LEU A 31 2.70 11.99 25.95
C LEU A 31 1.82 12.62 24.88
N VAL A 32 1.06 11.82 24.12
CA VAL A 32 0.13 12.33 23.09
C VAL A 32 -0.90 13.27 23.71
N GLU A 33 -1.49 12.87 24.87
CA GLU A 33 -2.43 13.71 25.61
C GLU A 33 -1.81 15.07 25.95
N LYS A 34 -0.55 15.08 26.42
CA LYS A 34 0.16 16.32 26.78
C LYS A 34 0.43 17.21 25.56
N VAL A 35 0.83 16.60 24.42
CA VAL A 35 1.05 17.34 23.18
C VAL A 35 -0.25 17.97 22.68
N ILE A 36 -1.35 17.19 22.65
CA ILE A 36 -2.67 17.69 22.24
C ILE A 36 -3.20 18.75 23.22
N ALA A 37 -3.00 18.59 24.51
CA ALA A 37 -3.36 19.60 25.53
C ALA A 37 -2.58 20.91 25.35
N GLY A 38 -1.39 20.86 24.76
CA GLY A 38 -0.61 22.05 24.39
C GLY A 38 -1.09 22.77 23.13
N PHE A 39 -2.00 22.16 22.34
CA PHE A 39 -2.56 22.81 21.15
C PHE A 39 -3.48 23.98 21.55
N SER A 40 -3.34 25.08 20.82
CA SER A 40 -4.16 26.27 21.07
C SER A 40 -5.39 26.32 20.18
N LYS A 41 -6.57 26.59 20.75
CA LYS A 41 -7.80 26.83 19.96
C LYS A 41 -7.73 28.08 19.08
N GLU A 42 -6.78 28.99 19.37
CA GLU A 42 -6.55 30.20 18.59
C GLU A 42 -5.64 29.95 17.38
N LYS A 43 -4.87 28.86 17.41
CA LYS A 43 -4.01 28.43 16.31
C LYS A 43 -4.70 27.34 15.48
N PRO A 44 -4.64 27.41 14.14
CA PRO A 44 -5.11 26.28 13.35
C PRO A 44 -4.17 25.08 13.50
N VAL A 45 -4.74 23.88 13.53
CA VAL A 45 -4.02 22.63 13.41
C VAL A 45 -3.77 22.36 11.92
N LEU A 46 -2.51 22.28 11.53
CA LEU A 46 -2.10 21.88 10.20
C LEU A 46 -2.01 20.34 10.15
N VAL A 47 -2.96 19.71 9.49
CA VAL A 47 -2.89 18.27 9.19
C VAL A 47 -2.15 18.07 7.87
N TYR A 48 -1.01 17.38 7.94
CA TYR A 48 -0.12 17.15 6.81
C TYR A 48 -0.24 15.71 6.33
N PHE A 49 -0.66 15.53 5.09
CA PHE A 49 -0.97 14.23 4.46
C PHE A 49 0.21 13.73 3.62
N ASP A 50 0.52 12.44 3.68
CA ASP A 50 1.35 11.82 2.65
C ASP A 50 0.57 11.62 1.34
N PRO A 51 1.21 11.75 0.15
CA PRO A 51 0.51 11.71 -1.13
C PRO A 51 0.27 10.30 -1.67
N ASP A 52 -0.40 9.47 -0.89
CA ASP A 52 -0.90 8.16 -1.31
C ASP A 52 -2.22 7.80 -0.59
N VAL A 53 -2.66 6.53 -0.71
CA VAL A 53 -3.96 6.11 -0.15
C VAL A 53 -3.91 6.01 1.36
N ASP A 54 -2.79 5.58 1.93
CA ASP A 54 -2.62 5.45 3.37
C ASP A 54 -2.60 6.83 4.02
N GLY A 55 -1.73 7.74 3.56
CA GLY A 55 -1.67 9.11 4.03
C GLY A 55 -2.97 9.90 3.83
N LEU A 56 -3.71 9.63 2.73
CA LEU A 56 -5.03 10.24 2.51
C LEU A 56 -6.04 9.84 3.59
N ILE A 57 -6.10 8.55 3.93
CA ILE A 57 -7.03 8.02 4.94
C ILE A 57 -6.58 8.41 6.34
N ALA A 58 -5.28 8.33 6.65
CA ALA A 58 -4.69 8.79 7.90
C ALA A 58 -5.03 10.27 8.17
N GLY A 59 -4.81 11.12 7.16
CA GLY A 59 -5.15 12.54 7.25
C GLY A 59 -6.64 12.81 7.42
N TYR A 60 -7.52 12.04 6.75
CA TYR A 60 -8.97 12.14 6.97
C TYR A 60 -9.35 11.82 8.42
N ILE A 61 -8.79 10.74 8.98
CA ILE A 61 -9.03 10.32 10.37
C ILE A 61 -8.57 11.43 11.33
N ALA A 62 -7.37 11.97 11.14
CA ALA A 62 -6.83 13.05 11.96
C ALA A 62 -7.69 14.32 11.86
N VAL A 63 -8.06 14.75 10.65
CA VAL A 63 -8.94 15.92 10.45
C VAL A 63 -10.27 15.75 11.17
N ARG A 64 -10.88 14.57 11.10
CA ARG A 64 -12.15 14.28 11.77
C ARG A 64 -12.02 14.44 13.27
N PHE A 65 -10.98 13.87 13.88
CA PHE A 65 -10.72 13.92 15.32
C PHE A 65 -10.50 15.37 15.82
N PHE A 66 -9.55 16.09 15.25
CA PHE A 66 -9.20 17.43 15.71
C PHE A 66 -10.30 18.45 15.40
N LYS A 67 -11.08 18.25 14.36
CA LYS A 67 -12.26 19.09 14.07
C LYS A 67 -13.35 18.90 15.13
N GLU A 68 -13.60 17.67 15.58
CA GLU A 68 -14.57 17.38 16.64
C GLU A 68 -14.13 17.98 17.98
N MET A 69 -12.82 17.99 18.24
CA MET A 69 -12.24 18.72 19.38
C MET A 69 -12.43 20.23 19.27
N GLY A 70 -12.95 20.77 18.16
CA GLY A 70 -13.21 22.20 17.93
C GLY A 70 -11.96 23.00 17.52
N PHE A 71 -10.91 22.38 16.99
CA PHE A 71 -9.77 23.10 16.43
C PHE A 71 -10.08 23.62 15.02
N PRO A 72 -9.61 24.84 14.66
CA PRO A 72 -9.57 25.28 13.28
C PRO A 72 -8.58 24.41 12.49
N ILE A 73 -9.02 23.80 11.38
CA ILE A 73 -8.19 22.87 10.61
C ILE A 73 -7.69 23.53 9.33
N ARG A 74 -6.41 23.33 9.04
CA ARG A 74 -5.79 23.51 7.72
C ARG A 74 -5.19 22.18 7.27
N THR A 75 -5.16 21.97 5.97
CA THR A 75 -4.62 20.73 5.39
C THR A 75 -3.53 21.04 4.39
N HIS A 76 -2.50 20.20 4.37
CA HIS A 76 -1.45 20.25 3.37
C HIS A 76 -1.16 18.86 2.83
N ILE A 77 -0.85 18.78 1.55
CA ILE A 77 -0.33 17.60 0.88
C ILE A 77 0.70 18.06 -0.15
N ASN A 78 1.82 17.36 -0.22
CA ASN A 78 2.85 17.67 -1.21
C ASN A 78 2.34 17.41 -2.63
N SER A 79 2.81 18.21 -3.59
CA SER A 79 2.55 18.00 -5.01
C SER A 79 3.53 16.97 -5.58
N ASN A 80 3.16 16.39 -6.72
CA ASN A 80 4.02 15.47 -7.48
C ASN A 80 4.47 14.22 -6.71
N ARG A 81 3.66 13.78 -5.77
CA ARG A 81 3.96 12.60 -4.96
C ARG A 81 5.33 12.69 -4.25
N GLU A 82 5.66 13.84 -3.74
CA GLU A 82 6.84 14.03 -2.90
C GLU A 82 6.49 13.63 -1.46
N HIS A 83 7.21 12.64 -0.93
CA HIS A 83 7.05 12.17 0.44
C HIS A 83 7.87 13.01 1.43
N GLY A 84 7.51 12.96 2.71
CA GLY A 84 8.18 13.66 3.80
C GLY A 84 7.76 15.12 3.97
N PHE A 85 8.15 15.72 5.09
CA PHE A 85 7.82 17.11 5.42
C PHE A 85 8.68 18.09 4.60
N LYS A 86 8.06 18.96 3.79
CA LYS A 86 8.76 19.87 2.85
C LYS A 86 8.56 21.35 3.16
N LEU A 87 7.67 21.69 4.09
CA LEU A 87 7.46 23.09 4.44
C LEU A 87 8.61 23.60 5.35
N PRO A 88 9.19 24.77 5.06
CA PRO A 88 10.14 25.39 5.98
C PRO A 88 9.48 25.68 7.34
N ALA A 89 10.16 25.44 8.45
CA ALA A 89 9.59 25.62 9.79
C ALA A 89 9.05 27.04 10.00
N LYS A 90 9.72 28.06 9.45
CA LYS A 90 9.24 29.46 9.49
C LYS A 90 7.90 29.67 8.76
N ALA A 91 7.60 28.89 7.73
CA ALA A 91 6.36 29.02 6.97
C ALA A 91 5.16 28.44 7.72
N VAL A 92 5.38 27.57 8.68
CA VAL A 92 4.33 26.94 9.51
C VAL A 92 4.28 27.50 10.93
N LYS A 93 5.05 28.54 11.21
CA LYS A 93 4.96 29.28 12.47
C LYS A 93 3.52 29.78 12.67
N GLY A 94 2.95 29.50 13.84
CA GLY A 94 1.56 29.86 14.15
C GLY A 94 0.56 28.71 13.90
N TYR A 95 1.06 27.53 13.55
CA TYR A 95 0.28 26.29 13.51
C TYR A 95 0.71 25.34 14.62
N ASP A 96 -0.21 24.51 15.08
CA ASP A 96 0.12 23.24 15.68
C ASP A 96 0.05 22.17 14.57
N ILE A 97 0.94 21.19 14.56
CA ILE A 97 1.15 20.30 13.41
C ILE A 97 0.77 18.87 13.79
N VAL A 98 -0.06 18.27 12.97
CA VAL A 98 -0.35 16.83 12.98
C VAL A 98 0.10 16.25 11.64
N ALA A 99 1.18 15.50 11.66
CA ALA A 99 1.75 14.86 10.49
C ALA A 99 1.43 13.36 10.52
N VAL A 100 1.03 12.79 9.40
CA VAL A 100 0.57 11.40 9.34
C VAL A 100 1.17 10.67 8.14
N ASP A 101 1.65 9.45 8.40
CA ASP A 101 2.07 8.50 7.38
C ASP A 101 3.27 8.96 6.55
N PHE A 102 4.26 9.59 7.15
CA PHE A 102 5.54 9.86 6.50
C PHE A 102 6.68 10.09 7.49
N ASP A 103 7.87 9.78 7.03
CA ASP A 103 9.09 9.96 7.79
C ASP A 103 9.40 11.45 8.01
N MET A 104 9.71 11.81 9.27
CA MET A 104 10.20 13.13 9.67
C MET A 104 11.35 12.95 10.66
N SER A 105 12.51 13.54 10.35
CA SER A 105 13.66 13.39 11.22
C SER A 105 13.48 14.14 12.55
N LYS A 106 14.21 13.69 13.55
CA LYS A 106 14.26 14.34 14.88
C LYS A 106 14.62 15.82 14.78
N GLU A 107 15.57 16.16 13.90
CA GLU A 107 16.02 17.54 13.67
C GLU A 107 14.89 18.41 13.14
N GLN A 108 14.07 17.87 12.21
CA GLN A 108 12.91 18.58 11.67
C GLN A 108 11.87 18.85 12.77
N ILE A 109 11.59 17.86 13.62
CA ILE A 109 10.68 18.03 14.75
C ILE A 109 11.20 19.08 15.73
N VAL A 110 12.50 19.03 16.06
CA VAL A 110 13.15 20.02 16.95
C VAL A 110 13.07 21.43 16.37
N GLU A 111 13.35 21.61 15.05
CA GLU A 111 13.26 22.90 14.37
C GLU A 111 11.84 23.47 14.45
N LEU A 112 10.82 22.66 14.18
CA LEU A 112 9.40 23.07 14.26
C LEU A 112 9.00 23.49 15.68
N VAL A 113 9.42 22.72 16.69
CA VAL A 113 9.14 23.06 18.10
C VAL A 113 9.85 24.34 18.52
N GLN A 114 11.07 24.60 18.04
CA GLN A 114 11.79 25.83 18.30
C GLN A 114 11.11 27.06 17.66
N GLU A 115 10.44 26.89 16.53
CA GLU A 115 9.62 27.95 15.91
C GLU A 115 8.25 28.17 16.59
N GLY A 116 7.93 27.38 17.63
CA GLY A 116 6.73 27.54 18.45
C GLY A 116 5.53 26.69 17.99
N CYS A 117 5.77 25.59 17.29
CA CYS A 117 4.75 24.62 16.93
C CYS A 117 4.75 23.45 17.93
N ASN A 118 3.58 22.99 18.35
CA ASN A 118 3.48 21.62 18.84
C ASN A 118 3.39 20.67 17.64
N VAL A 119 4.03 19.50 17.71
CA VAL A 119 4.13 18.55 16.62
C VAL A 119 3.74 17.17 17.10
N LEU A 120 2.71 16.59 16.49
CA LEU A 120 2.34 15.18 16.65
C LEU A 120 2.53 14.47 15.31
N LEU A 121 3.51 13.58 15.24
CA LEU A 121 3.75 12.70 14.11
C LEU A 121 3.21 11.30 14.45
N MET A 122 2.44 10.71 13.55
CA MET A 122 1.95 9.33 13.64
C MET A 122 2.33 8.60 12.36
N ASP A 123 3.27 7.65 12.46
CA ASP A 123 3.93 7.03 11.32
C ASP A 123 4.17 5.53 11.51
N HIS A 124 4.53 4.85 10.43
CA HIS A 124 4.82 3.42 10.42
C HIS A 124 6.09 3.07 9.61
N HIS A 125 6.75 4.05 9.02
CA HIS A 125 7.99 3.84 8.27
C HIS A 125 9.13 3.38 9.18
N ASP A 126 10.09 2.64 8.58
CA ASP A 126 11.31 2.26 9.29
C ASP A 126 12.04 3.54 9.72
N ASN A 127 12.22 3.71 11.02
CA ASN A 127 12.89 4.85 11.61
C ASN A 127 14.23 4.36 12.19
N ASP A 128 15.34 4.99 11.76
CA ASP A 128 16.68 4.71 12.30
C ASP A 128 16.91 5.44 13.64
N ASP A 129 16.07 6.43 13.96
CA ASP A 129 16.11 7.17 15.21
C ASP A 129 15.31 6.44 16.30
N GLU A 130 15.86 6.42 17.52
CA GLU A 130 15.10 6.00 18.70
C GLU A 130 13.89 6.92 18.94
N GLN A 131 13.00 6.51 19.81
CA GLN A 131 11.79 7.21 20.25
C GLN A 131 11.96 8.75 20.29
N ILE A 132 11.18 9.47 19.47
CA ILE A 132 11.32 10.92 19.35
C ILE A 132 10.32 11.62 20.27
N TYR A 133 10.85 12.23 21.33
CA TYR A 133 10.14 13.23 22.13
C TYR A 133 11.05 14.42 22.38
N TYR A 134 10.54 15.62 22.18
CA TYR A 134 11.28 16.85 22.43
C TYR A 134 10.38 17.91 23.06
N LYS A 135 10.84 18.55 24.15
CA LYS A 135 10.19 19.69 24.77
C LYS A 135 11.07 20.93 24.57
N GLY A 136 10.53 21.94 23.90
CA GLY A 136 11.19 23.22 23.67
C GLY A 136 11.17 24.14 24.88
N LYS A 137 11.99 25.19 24.85
CA LYS A 137 12.03 26.24 25.90
C LYS A 137 10.76 27.07 25.99
N ASN A 138 9.95 27.07 24.94
CA ASN A 138 8.66 27.77 24.83
C ASN A 138 7.46 26.89 25.25
N ASP A 139 7.74 25.76 25.92
CA ASP A 139 6.77 24.74 26.33
C ASP A 139 6.07 23.98 25.17
N CYS A 140 6.37 24.31 23.92
CA CYS A 140 5.93 23.49 22.79
C CYS A 140 6.61 22.12 22.82
N MET A 141 5.91 21.11 22.33
CA MET A 141 6.34 19.72 22.36
C MET A 141 6.27 19.07 20.98
N GLY A 142 7.21 18.20 20.70
CA GLY A 142 7.23 17.34 19.52
C GLY A 142 7.30 15.88 19.92
N LEU A 143 6.45 15.04 19.32
CA LEU A 143 6.34 13.61 19.60
C LEU A 143 6.11 12.86 18.30
N CYS A 144 6.82 11.73 18.15
CA CYS A 144 6.54 10.73 17.13
C CYS A 144 5.96 9.47 17.78
N ILE A 145 4.83 9.02 17.28
CA ILE A 145 4.27 7.69 17.55
C ILE A 145 4.54 6.84 16.33
N ASN A 146 5.32 5.79 16.50
CA ASN A 146 5.68 4.90 15.41
C ASN A 146 5.41 3.44 15.80
N ASN A 147 4.98 2.63 14.84
CA ASN A 147 4.75 1.20 15.05
C ASN A 147 6.04 0.38 15.23
N GLN A 148 7.21 0.98 15.07
CA GLN A 148 8.49 0.38 15.39
C GLN A 148 8.80 0.47 16.89
N ASP A 149 8.22 1.45 17.60
CA ASP A 149 8.45 1.76 19.00
C ASP A 149 7.47 1.04 19.93
N LEU A 150 7.29 -0.24 19.75
CA LEU A 150 6.33 -1.03 20.52
C LEU A 150 6.97 -1.69 21.73
N VAL A 151 6.15 -1.81 22.78
CA VAL A 151 6.48 -2.69 23.93
C VAL A 151 6.67 -4.13 23.47
N ASN A 152 5.95 -4.54 22.42
CA ASN A 152 6.13 -5.83 21.74
C ASN A 152 6.22 -5.61 20.20
N PRO A 153 7.43 -5.48 19.62
CA PRO A 153 7.64 -5.15 18.21
C PRO A 153 6.97 -6.10 17.22
N GLU A 154 6.78 -7.37 17.56
CA GLU A 154 6.15 -8.35 16.67
C GLU A 154 4.65 -8.05 16.44
N GLU A 155 4.00 -7.36 17.37
CA GLU A 155 2.57 -7.08 17.31
C GLU A 155 2.19 -5.86 16.46
N GLY A 156 3.10 -4.92 16.25
CA GLY A 156 2.78 -3.67 15.56
C GLY A 156 3.20 -3.57 14.11
N ARG A 157 4.01 -4.49 13.64
CA ARG A 157 4.51 -4.50 12.25
C ARG A 157 3.42 -4.60 11.17
N TYR A 158 2.20 -4.92 11.57
CA TYR A 158 1.08 -5.01 10.65
C TYR A 158 0.49 -3.64 10.29
N GLN A 159 0.59 -2.63 11.17
CA GLN A 159 -0.11 -1.37 10.98
C GLN A 159 0.41 -0.55 9.80
N SER A 160 -0.52 0.18 9.19
CA SER A 160 -0.30 1.25 8.23
C SER A 160 -0.31 2.60 8.95
N GLY A 161 0.07 3.69 8.29
CA GLY A 161 0.02 5.04 8.86
C GLY A 161 -1.39 5.43 9.32
N ALA A 162 -2.42 5.06 8.56
CA ALA A 162 -3.81 5.24 8.96
C ALA A 162 -4.19 4.39 10.18
N GLY A 163 -3.65 3.18 10.30
CA GLY A 163 -3.87 2.32 11.45
C GLY A 163 -3.23 2.89 12.70
N VAL A 164 -1.96 3.32 12.64
CA VAL A 164 -1.28 4.01 13.75
C VAL A 164 -2.06 5.26 14.17
N THR A 165 -2.47 6.09 13.20
CA THR A 165 -3.26 7.30 13.46
C THR A 165 -4.58 6.98 14.14
N TYR A 166 -5.33 6.00 13.61
CA TYR A 166 -6.62 5.61 14.15
C TYR A 166 -6.52 5.07 15.57
N GLU A 167 -5.62 4.10 15.82
CA GLU A 167 -5.48 3.46 17.13
C GLU A 167 -4.97 4.43 18.19
N THR A 168 -3.99 5.30 17.84
CA THR A 168 -3.50 6.35 18.74
C THR A 168 -4.62 7.30 19.15
N LEU A 169 -5.35 7.83 18.19
CA LEU A 169 -6.42 8.79 18.44
C LEU A 169 -7.63 8.17 19.15
N CYS A 170 -7.94 6.87 18.92
CA CYS A 170 -8.94 6.16 19.70
C CYS A 170 -8.56 6.09 21.18
N GLN A 171 -7.30 5.68 21.47
CA GLN A 171 -6.86 5.47 22.86
C GLN A 171 -6.78 6.77 23.64
N VAL A 172 -6.27 7.84 23.03
CA VAL A 172 -6.20 9.14 23.71
C VAL A 172 -7.53 9.88 23.72
N GLY A 173 -8.40 9.59 22.76
CA GLY A 173 -9.70 10.24 22.62
C GLY A 173 -10.64 10.00 23.81
N GLU A 174 -10.50 8.87 24.49
CA GLU A 174 -11.23 8.56 25.73
C GLU A 174 -11.00 9.61 26.84
N LYS A 175 -9.93 10.41 26.73
CA LYS A 175 -9.63 11.52 27.63
C LYS A 175 -10.33 12.83 27.26
N PHE A 176 -10.75 12.97 26.01
CA PHE A 176 -11.28 14.21 25.46
C PHE A 176 -12.78 14.14 25.13
N PHE A 177 -13.34 12.95 25.03
CA PHE A 177 -14.73 12.71 24.64
C PHE A 177 -15.42 11.71 25.58
N ASP A 178 -16.68 11.93 25.86
CA ASP A 178 -17.50 11.03 26.67
C ASP A 178 -17.77 9.69 25.96
N SER A 179 -17.88 9.70 24.64
CA SER A 179 -17.99 8.52 23.79
C SER A 179 -17.48 8.81 22.38
N MET A 180 -16.86 7.82 21.75
CA MET A 180 -16.40 7.87 20.36
C MET A 180 -17.03 6.77 19.48
N GLU A 181 -17.78 5.84 20.06
CA GLU A 181 -18.26 4.63 19.36
C GLU A 181 -19.10 4.93 18.11
N ASP A 182 -19.96 5.95 18.16
CA ASP A 182 -20.89 6.26 17.07
C ASP A 182 -20.28 7.06 15.92
N TRP A 183 -19.15 7.74 16.15
CA TRP A 183 -18.62 8.67 15.16
C TRP A 183 -17.14 8.45 14.80
N PHE A 184 -16.32 7.94 15.71
CA PHE A 184 -14.88 7.77 15.48
C PHE A 184 -14.45 6.30 15.56
N ASP A 185 -14.74 5.61 16.68
CA ASP A 185 -14.43 4.18 16.87
C ASP A 185 -15.54 3.31 16.25
N CYS A 186 -15.74 3.41 14.96
CA CYS A 186 -16.82 2.80 14.20
C CYS A 186 -16.31 1.93 13.03
N ASP A 187 -17.18 1.08 12.51
CA ASP A 187 -16.84 0.14 11.44
C ASP A 187 -16.41 0.84 10.13
N GLU A 188 -16.86 2.07 9.88
CA GLU A 188 -16.38 2.87 8.74
C GLU A 188 -14.87 3.12 8.83
N ASN A 189 -14.39 3.65 9.97
CA ASN A 189 -12.97 3.92 10.15
C ASN A 189 -12.14 2.63 10.19
N ARG A 190 -12.65 1.58 10.83
CA ARG A 190 -11.99 0.26 10.84
C ARG A 190 -11.89 -0.33 9.44
N ALA A 191 -12.93 -0.22 8.62
CA ALA A 191 -12.90 -0.65 7.22
C ALA A 191 -11.92 0.18 6.39
N LEU A 192 -11.82 1.50 6.62
CA LEU A 192 -10.82 2.36 6.00
C LEU A 192 -9.39 1.91 6.36
N VAL A 193 -9.11 1.59 7.62
CA VAL A 193 -7.82 0.99 8.03
C VAL A 193 -7.59 -0.34 7.31
N GLY A 194 -8.61 -1.19 7.18
CA GLY A 194 -8.51 -2.43 6.39
C GLY A 194 -8.11 -2.19 4.92
N ILE A 195 -8.60 -1.12 4.28
CA ILE A 195 -8.20 -0.73 2.92
C ILE A 195 -6.71 -0.35 2.90
N THR A 196 -6.23 0.39 3.90
CA THR A 196 -4.83 0.86 3.92
C THR A 196 -3.85 -0.28 4.19
N LEU A 197 -4.19 -1.25 5.05
CA LEU A 197 -3.37 -2.46 5.24
C LEU A 197 -3.08 -3.19 3.93
N LEU A 198 -4.05 -3.25 3.03
CA LEU A 198 -3.88 -3.87 1.71
C LEU A 198 -3.18 -2.92 0.72
N SER A 199 -3.57 -1.64 0.68
CA SER A 199 -3.02 -0.68 -0.29
C SER A 199 -1.53 -0.41 -0.06
N ASP A 200 -1.07 -0.46 1.19
CA ASP A 200 0.34 -0.33 1.58
C ASP A 200 1.07 -1.68 1.71
N SER A 201 0.41 -2.78 1.33
CA SER A 201 0.99 -4.13 1.34
C SER A 201 1.56 -4.53 2.71
N ARG A 202 0.88 -4.18 3.80
CA ARG A 202 1.29 -4.51 5.17
C ARG A 202 1.20 -6.00 5.47
N ASP A 203 1.81 -6.41 6.57
CA ASP A 203 1.74 -7.79 7.05
C ASP A 203 0.36 -8.07 7.65
N ILE A 204 -0.43 -8.88 6.97
CA ILE A 204 -1.78 -9.26 7.37
C ILE A 204 -1.86 -10.63 8.07
N SER A 205 -0.72 -11.17 8.49
CA SER A 205 -0.66 -12.47 9.18
C SER A 205 -1.08 -12.41 10.65
N SER A 206 -1.03 -11.21 11.28
CA SER A 206 -1.47 -11.03 12.66
C SER A 206 -2.99 -11.14 12.82
N GLU A 207 -3.46 -11.54 14.01
CA GLU A 207 -4.90 -11.62 14.29
C GLU A 207 -5.54 -10.22 14.24
N ARG A 208 -4.84 -9.19 14.74
CA ARG A 208 -5.32 -7.81 14.70
C ARG A 208 -5.54 -7.30 13.28
N ALA A 209 -4.59 -7.52 12.37
CA ALA A 209 -4.77 -7.19 10.95
C ALA A 209 -5.97 -7.91 10.34
N ARG A 210 -6.15 -9.20 10.68
CA ARG A 210 -7.28 -10.00 10.20
C ARG A 210 -8.62 -9.45 10.68
N ASP A 211 -8.70 -8.92 11.90
CA ASP A 211 -9.93 -8.34 12.44
C ASP A 211 -10.34 -7.09 11.64
N TYR A 212 -9.41 -6.20 11.30
CA TYR A 212 -9.69 -5.08 10.39
C TYR A 212 -10.15 -5.56 9.00
N LEU A 213 -9.51 -6.60 8.46
CA LEU A 213 -9.90 -7.15 7.16
C LEU A 213 -11.26 -7.86 7.21
N ARG A 214 -11.61 -8.53 8.31
CA ARG A 214 -12.96 -9.13 8.49
C ARG A 214 -14.02 -8.05 8.48
N ILE A 215 -13.80 -6.92 9.18
CA ILE A 215 -14.70 -5.78 9.16
C ILE A 215 -14.81 -5.22 7.74
N LEU A 216 -13.70 -4.98 7.04
CA LEU A 216 -13.69 -4.51 5.65
C LEU A 216 -14.46 -5.44 4.71
N TYR A 217 -14.20 -6.75 4.77
CA TYR A 217 -14.82 -7.71 3.86
C TYR A 217 -16.33 -7.89 4.11
N ASN A 218 -16.79 -7.62 5.32
CA ASN A 218 -18.19 -7.67 5.70
C ASN A 218 -18.87 -6.29 5.74
N TYR A 219 -18.13 -5.22 5.41
CA TYR A 219 -18.67 -3.87 5.41
C TYR A 219 -19.79 -3.73 4.38
N GLU A 220 -20.98 -3.42 4.86
CA GLU A 220 -22.18 -3.28 4.03
C GLU A 220 -22.23 -1.86 3.45
N VAL A 221 -21.81 -1.74 2.20
CA VAL A 221 -21.92 -0.46 1.48
C VAL A 221 -23.33 -0.33 0.95
N GLU A 222 -24.08 0.65 1.43
CA GLU A 222 -25.43 0.93 0.91
C GLU A 222 -25.41 1.23 -0.60
N PRO A 223 -26.30 0.67 -1.40
CA PRO A 223 -26.41 0.98 -2.81
C PRO A 223 -26.73 2.48 -3.05
N PHE A 224 -26.16 3.06 -4.07
CA PHE A 224 -26.48 4.43 -4.48
C PHE A 224 -27.88 4.48 -5.08
N ASN A 225 -28.83 5.07 -4.39
CA ASN A 225 -30.15 5.32 -4.97
C ASN A 225 -30.10 6.48 -5.98
N ALA A 226 -31.12 6.62 -6.82
CA ALA A 226 -31.18 7.66 -7.85
C ALA A 226 -31.05 9.09 -7.29
N LYS A 227 -31.57 9.34 -6.08
CA LYS A 227 -31.50 10.63 -5.40
C LYS A 227 -30.07 10.96 -4.97
N SER A 228 -29.35 10.00 -4.36
CA SER A 228 -27.95 10.16 -3.95
C SER A 228 -27.04 10.35 -5.16
N ARG A 229 -27.28 9.62 -6.27
CA ARG A 229 -26.56 9.81 -7.54
C ARG A 229 -26.74 11.23 -8.08
N LYS A 230 -27.95 11.76 -8.08
CA LYS A 230 -28.25 13.11 -8.55
C LYS A 230 -27.60 14.19 -7.68
N LEU A 231 -27.51 13.97 -6.37
CA LEU A 231 -26.85 14.90 -5.44
C LEU A 231 -25.32 14.82 -5.47
N GLY A 232 -24.74 13.72 -5.97
CA GLY A 232 -23.28 13.52 -6.02
C GLY A 232 -22.61 13.57 -4.66
N ARG A 233 -23.29 13.11 -3.58
CA ARG A 233 -22.82 13.18 -2.19
C ARG A 233 -23.09 11.89 -1.43
N THR A 234 -22.19 11.58 -0.51
CA THR A 234 -22.37 10.51 0.49
C THR A 234 -21.60 10.85 1.77
N ASN A 235 -22.12 10.44 2.91
CA ASN A 235 -21.42 10.57 4.19
C ASN A 235 -20.52 9.36 4.48
N ASP A 236 -20.78 8.21 3.87
CA ASP A 236 -19.99 6.98 3.99
C ASP A 236 -18.72 7.09 3.13
N LYS A 237 -17.56 7.06 3.76
CA LYS A 237 -16.25 7.25 3.11
C LYS A 237 -15.78 6.03 2.33
N VAL A 238 -16.06 4.83 2.80
CA VAL A 238 -15.78 3.60 2.04
C VAL A 238 -16.54 3.64 0.72
N ARG A 239 -17.83 3.96 0.79
CA ARG A 239 -18.70 4.16 -0.37
C ARG A 239 -18.19 5.27 -1.29
N GLN A 240 -17.72 6.39 -0.70
CA GLN A 240 -17.18 7.51 -1.46
C GLN A 240 -15.96 7.08 -2.28
N LEU A 241 -15.00 6.38 -1.67
CA LEU A 241 -13.81 5.86 -2.34
C LEU A 241 -14.19 4.93 -3.50
N LEU A 242 -15.09 3.98 -3.27
CA LEU A 242 -15.56 3.03 -4.29
C LEU A 242 -16.16 3.75 -5.50
N TYR A 243 -17.15 4.64 -5.26
CA TYR A 243 -17.84 5.32 -6.35
C TYR A 243 -16.97 6.36 -7.08
N SER A 244 -15.97 6.89 -6.40
CA SER A 244 -15.01 7.81 -7.05
C SER A 244 -14.03 7.07 -7.95
N ALA A 245 -13.54 5.90 -7.51
CA ALA A 245 -12.48 5.15 -8.17
C ALA A 245 -12.97 4.20 -9.27
N LEU A 246 -14.21 3.75 -9.22
CA LEU A 246 -14.72 2.71 -10.14
C LEU A 246 -15.67 3.27 -11.20
N PRO A 247 -15.74 2.64 -12.38
CA PRO A 247 -16.72 2.96 -13.42
C PRO A 247 -18.16 2.68 -12.96
N GLU A 248 -19.12 3.48 -13.40
CA GLU A 248 -20.54 3.30 -13.04
C GLU A 248 -21.09 1.94 -13.45
N ARG A 249 -20.63 1.38 -14.57
CA ARG A 249 -21.04 0.05 -15.06
C ARG A 249 -20.75 -1.06 -14.06
N ASP A 250 -19.76 -0.88 -13.18
CA ASP A 250 -19.36 -1.90 -12.21
C ASP A 250 -20.36 -2.00 -11.05
N PHE A 251 -21.25 -0.99 -10.91
CA PHE A 251 -22.32 -0.94 -9.91
C PHE A 251 -23.71 -1.37 -10.44
N ASN A 252 -23.85 -1.55 -11.76
CA ASN A 252 -25.15 -1.94 -12.35
C ASN A 252 -25.60 -3.36 -11.95
N PHE A 253 -24.66 -4.18 -11.50
CA PHE A 253 -24.91 -5.56 -11.06
C PHE A 253 -24.80 -5.74 -9.53
N GLY A 254 -24.87 -4.65 -8.77
CA GLY A 254 -24.70 -4.64 -7.32
C GLY A 254 -23.33 -4.12 -6.87
N MET A 255 -23.16 -4.00 -5.56
CA MET A 255 -21.89 -3.55 -4.99
C MET A 255 -20.78 -4.59 -5.21
N PRO A 256 -19.55 -4.13 -5.52
CA PRO A 256 -18.43 -5.04 -5.64
C PRO A 256 -18.19 -5.80 -4.34
N ASN A 257 -17.72 -7.02 -4.49
CA ASN A 257 -17.34 -7.86 -3.36
C ASN A 257 -16.07 -7.27 -2.72
N MET A 258 -16.18 -6.77 -1.49
CA MET A 258 -15.06 -6.28 -0.73
C MET A 258 -14.19 -7.47 -0.31
N CYS A 259 -13.16 -7.75 -1.07
CA CYS A 259 -12.20 -8.81 -0.83
C CYS A 259 -10.80 -8.33 -1.19
N ARG A 260 -9.80 -9.06 -0.74
CA ARG A 260 -8.40 -8.73 -1.00
C ARG A 260 -8.11 -8.50 -2.48
N GLU A 261 -8.51 -9.44 -3.36
CA GLU A 261 -8.25 -9.32 -4.80
C GLU A 261 -8.86 -8.03 -5.39
N PHE A 262 -10.06 -7.67 -4.94
CA PHE A 262 -10.72 -6.45 -5.39
C PHE A 262 -9.96 -5.18 -4.93
N ILE A 263 -9.52 -5.15 -3.68
CA ILE A 263 -8.76 -4.01 -3.14
C ILE A 263 -7.40 -3.90 -3.84
N ASP A 264 -6.63 -5.00 -3.91
CA ASP A 264 -5.27 -5.01 -4.46
C ASP A 264 -5.22 -4.69 -5.97
N PHE A 265 -6.20 -5.16 -6.75
CA PHE A 265 -6.14 -5.04 -8.22
C PHE A 265 -7.10 -4.01 -8.82
N ASN A 266 -8.06 -3.50 -8.06
CA ASN A 266 -9.01 -2.51 -8.57
C ASN A 266 -9.02 -1.22 -7.77
N LEU A 267 -9.32 -1.25 -6.46
CA LEU A 267 -9.53 -0.03 -5.68
C LEU A 267 -8.22 0.72 -5.43
N SER A 268 -7.22 0.08 -4.81
CA SER A 268 -5.94 0.72 -4.49
C SER A 268 -5.19 1.21 -5.73
N PRO A 269 -5.09 0.45 -6.85
CA PRO A 269 -4.48 0.97 -8.07
C PRO A 269 -5.24 2.14 -8.68
N ALA A 270 -6.58 2.17 -8.59
CA ALA A 270 -7.38 3.27 -9.10
C ALA A 270 -7.15 4.56 -8.31
N LEU A 271 -7.14 4.48 -6.98
CA LEU A 271 -6.87 5.62 -6.09
C LEU A 271 -5.42 6.10 -6.23
N ASN A 272 -4.44 5.18 -6.15
CA ASN A 272 -3.02 5.51 -6.28
C ASN A 272 -2.66 6.13 -7.64
N SER A 273 -3.41 5.82 -8.70
CA SER A 273 -3.18 6.45 -10.01
C SER A 273 -3.39 7.97 -9.98
N CYS A 274 -4.29 8.45 -9.13
CA CYS A 274 -4.58 9.89 -9.01
C CYS A 274 -3.36 10.66 -8.49
N PHE A 275 -2.71 10.14 -7.46
CA PHE A 275 -1.49 10.75 -6.90
C PHE A 275 -0.36 10.77 -7.94
N ARG A 276 -0.24 9.72 -8.75
CA ARG A 276 0.77 9.66 -9.82
C ARG A 276 0.53 10.68 -10.94
N PHE A 277 -0.73 11.10 -11.14
CA PHE A 277 -1.10 12.15 -12.10
C PHE A 277 -1.21 13.54 -11.46
N GLY A 278 -0.65 13.76 -10.27
CA GLY A 278 -0.61 15.07 -9.61
C GLY A 278 -1.99 15.57 -9.20
N LYS A 279 -2.88 14.64 -8.73
CA LYS A 279 -4.26 14.95 -8.30
C LYS A 279 -4.43 14.88 -6.78
N GLU A 280 -3.37 15.14 -6.05
CA GLU A 280 -3.32 15.07 -4.60
C GLU A 280 -4.39 15.98 -3.96
N ARG A 281 -4.49 17.22 -4.43
CA ARG A 281 -5.46 18.20 -3.89
C ARG A 281 -6.90 17.79 -4.15
N GLU A 282 -7.18 17.21 -5.33
CA GLU A 282 -8.51 16.68 -5.66
C GLU A 282 -8.86 15.48 -4.76
N MET A 283 -7.87 14.63 -4.43
CA MET A 283 -8.08 13.50 -3.52
C MET A 283 -8.37 13.97 -2.10
N VAL A 284 -7.61 14.92 -1.57
CA VAL A 284 -7.89 15.52 -0.25
C VAL A 284 -9.26 16.21 -0.24
N ARG A 285 -9.60 16.97 -1.28
CA ARG A 285 -10.92 17.59 -1.40
C ARG A 285 -12.04 16.55 -1.44
N MET A 286 -11.84 15.44 -2.13
CA MET A 286 -12.80 14.33 -2.19
C MET A 286 -13.05 13.75 -0.80
N ILE A 287 -12.00 13.33 -0.08
CA ILE A 287 -12.15 12.64 1.20
C ILE A 287 -12.69 13.56 2.30
N LEU A 288 -12.32 14.83 2.31
CA LEU A 288 -12.77 15.81 3.31
C LEU A 288 -14.17 16.36 3.04
N SER A 289 -14.61 16.41 1.80
CA SER A 289 -15.98 16.76 1.44
C SER A 289 -16.81 15.49 1.26
N ASN A 290 -18.12 15.61 1.37
CA ASN A 290 -19.03 14.49 1.03
C ASN A 290 -19.34 14.42 -0.47
N GLN A 291 -18.52 15.05 -1.32
CA GLN A 291 -18.71 15.10 -2.78
C GLN A 291 -18.08 13.89 -3.46
N LEU A 292 -18.77 13.35 -4.45
CA LEU A 292 -18.23 12.32 -5.33
C LEU A 292 -17.41 12.97 -6.44
N ILE A 293 -16.10 12.88 -6.34
CA ILE A 293 -15.18 13.34 -7.39
C ILE A 293 -14.70 12.10 -8.16
N LYS A 294 -15.07 12.02 -9.45
CA LYS A 294 -14.70 10.87 -10.29
C LYS A 294 -13.22 10.90 -10.65
N VAL A 295 -12.53 9.83 -10.30
CA VAL A 295 -11.09 9.64 -10.53
C VAL A 295 -10.78 8.36 -11.33
N ASN A 296 -11.81 7.63 -11.72
CA ASN A 296 -11.71 6.34 -12.40
C ASN A 296 -10.99 6.37 -13.77
N GLN A 297 -10.88 7.55 -14.40
CA GLN A 297 -10.18 7.71 -15.69
C GLN A 297 -8.65 7.59 -15.56
N PHE A 298 -8.07 7.76 -14.38
CA PHE A 298 -6.62 7.77 -14.22
C PHE A 298 -6.01 6.37 -14.24
N HIS A 299 -6.69 5.34 -13.76
CA HIS A 299 -6.15 3.98 -13.77
C HIS A 299 -5.95 3.41 -15.19
N PRO A 300 -6.90 3.51 -16.15
CA PRO A 300 -6.64 3.15 -17.54
C PRO A 300 -5.49 3.93 -18.17
N LYS A 301 -5.44 5.25 -17.96
CA LYS A 301 -4.34 6.11 -18.43
C LYS A 301 -2.99 5.67 -17.86
N GLN A 302 -2.94 5.31 -16.58
CA GLN A 302 -1.73 4.76 -15.95
C GLN A 302 -1.24 3.50 -16.67
N ARG A 303 -2.15 2.56 -16.98
CA ARG A 303 -1.79 1.32 -17.68
C ARG A 303 -1.20 1.60 -19.06
N GLU A 304 -1.85 2.47 -19.85
CA GLU A 304 -1.38 2.89 -21.15
C GLU A 304 0.00 3.53 -21.06
N PHE A 305 0.17 4.45 -20.10
CA PHE A 305 1.42 5.18 -19.92
C PHE A 305 2.58 4.25 -19.49
N VAL A 306 2.34 3.34 -18.54
CA VAL A 306 3.36 2.37 -18.12
C VAL A 306 3.75 1.44 -19.27
N ASN A 307 2.81 1.04 -20.13
CA ASN A 307 3.14 0.24 -21.31
C ASN A 307 4.07 0.99 -22.28
N LYS A 308 3.86 2.28 -22.50
CA LYS A 308 4.79 3.13 -23.27
C LYS A 308 6.18 3.20 -22.63
N LEU A 309 6.25 3.34 -21.29
CA LEU A 309 7.53 3.32 -20.59
C LEU A 309 8.27 1.97 -20.73
N VAL A 310 7.52 0.86 -20.79
CA VAL A 310 8.09 -0.47 -21.06
C VAL A 310 8.69 -0.55 -22.46
N GLU A 311 8.07 0.08 -23.46
CA GLU A 311 8.60 0.13 -24.83
C GLU A 311 9.87 1.02 -24.94
N TRP A 312 9.94 2.10 -24.17
CA TRP A 312 11.05 3.07 -24.21
C TRP A 312 12.23 2.74 -23.31
N ARG A 313 12.07 1.74 -22.42
CA ARG A 313 13.10 1.40 -21.45
C ARG A 313 14.33 0.80 -22.12
N ASN A 314 15.49 1.15 -21.57
CA ASN A 314 16.73 0.43 -21.81
C ASN A 314 16.97 -0.57 -20.67
N ILE A 315 17.58 -1.71 -20.97
CA ILE A 315 17.84 -2.78 -20.00
C ILE A 315 19.30 -3.23 -20.10
N THR A 316 19.96 -3.36 -18.94
CA THR A 316 21.21 -4.12 -18.80
C THR A 316 20.98 -5.24 -17.80
N GLU A 317 21.19 -6.47 -18.24
CA GLU A 317 21.04 -7.67 -17.43
C GLU A 317 22.36 -8.00 -16.69
N LYS A 318 22.25 -8.27 -15.39
CA LYS A 318 23.26 -8.96 -14.58
C LYS A 318 22.63 -10.23 -13.99
N ASP A 319 23.42 -11.05 -13.29
CA ASP A 319 22.93 -12.35 -12.81
C ASP A 319 21.76 -12.22 -11.83
N ASN A 320 21.86 -11.30 -10.86
CA ASN A 320 20.87 -11.15 -9.78
C ASN A 320 20.02 -9.88 -9.92
N VAL A 321 20.49 -8.86 -10.65
CA VAL A 321 19.83 -7.59 -10.77
C VAL A 321 19.70 -7.15 -12.22
N ARG A 322 18.59 -6.52 -12.53
CA ARG A 322 18.29 -5.90 -13.82
C ARG A 322 18.31 -4.39 -13.64
N PHE A 323 19.15 -3.71 -14.42
CA PHE A 323 19.18 -2.26 -14.49
C PHE A 323 18.30 -1.81 -15.64
N VAL A 324 17.33 -0.97 -15.33
CA VAL A 324 16.34 -0.44 -16.27
C VAL A 324 16.39 1.07 -16.21
N TRP A 325 16.51 1.74 -17.36
CA TRP A 325 16.51 3.18 -17.36
C TRP A 325 15.75 3.80 -18.52
N LEU A 326 15.36 5.03 -18.31
CA LEU A 326 14.80 5.92 -19.30
C LEU A 326 15.74 7.12 -19.45
N ASP A 327 16.00 7.53 -20.68
CA ASP A 327 16.76 8.73 -20.94
C ASP A 327 15.83 9.95 -20.89
N GLU A 328 16.15 10.95 -20.04
CA GLU A 328 15.31 12.13 -19.84
C GLU A 328 15.08 12.90 -21.14
N ASP A 329 16.11 13.01 -21.96
CA ASP A 329 16.03 13.70 -23.26
C ASP A 329 15.07 13.00 -24.23
N SER A 330 14.97 11.68 -24.18
CA SER A 330 13.99 10.91 -24.95
C SER A 330 12.56 11.16 -24.47
N LEU A 331 12.39 11.55 -23.22
CA LEU A 331 11.10 11.84 -22.61
C LEU A 331 10.63 13.27 -22.89
N VAL A 332 11.55 14.23 -23.00
CA VAL A 332 11.27 15.65 -23.31
C VAL A 332 10.90 15.86 -24.78
N GLY A 333 11.45 15.07 -25.69
CA GLY A 333 11.15 15.12 -27.12
C GLY A 333 9.80 14.56 -27.54
N GLY A 334 9.13 13.84 -26.65
CA GLY A 334 7.80 13.27 -26.90
C GLY A 334 6.67 14.24 -26.57
N LYS A 335 5.71 14.43 -27.47
CA LYS A 335 4.50 15.26 -27.34
C LYS A 335 3.57 14.94 -26.15
N SER A 336 4.04 14.31 -25.09
CA SER A 336 3.19 13.62 -24.12
C SER A 336 3.38 13.98 -22.66
N GLY A 337 3.78 15.17 -22.28
CA GLY A 337 3.52 15.60 -20.94
C GLY A 337 4.72 15.97 -20.07
N ASP A 338 4.41 16.48 -18.90
CA ASP A 338 5.31 16.96 -17.89
C ASP A 338 6.33 15.86 -17.47
N PRO A 339 7.65 16.09 -17.59
CA PRO A 339 8.68 15.13 -17.19
C PRO A 339 8.56 14.71 -15.70
N ILE A 340 8.07 15.59 -14.85
CA ILE A 340 7.86 15.34 -13.42
C ILE A 340 6.83 14.22 -13.21
N ILE A 341 5.74 14.23 -13.97
CA ILE A 341 4.70 13.18 -13.88
C ILE A 341 5.28 11.81 -14.26
N MET A 342 6.15 11.75 -15.27
CA MET A 342 6.75 10.48 -15.70
C MET A 342 7.57 9.80 -14.60
N THR A 343 8.30 10.56 -13.81
CA THR A 343 9.09 10.02 -12.69
C THR A 343 8.23 9.35 -11.62
N ASN A 344 6.95 9.72 -11.48
CA ASN A 344 6.01 9.10 -10.55
C ASN A 344 5.65 7.65 -10.91
N PHE A 345 5.98 7.19 -12.11
CA PHE A 345 5.69 5.84 -12.61
C PHE A 345 6.90 4.89 -12.59
N ILE A 346 8.08 5.37 -12.18
CA ILE A 346 9.31 4.56 -12.18
C ILE A 346 9.17 3.32 -11.30
N GLY A 347 8.50 3.40 -10.14
CA GLY A 347 8.22 2.23 -9.31
C GLY A 347 7.33 1.18 -9.99
N LEU A 348 6.38 1.61 -10.83
CA LEU A 348 5.55 0.69 -11.62
C LEU A 348 6.34 0.07 -12.78
N LEU A 349 7.21 0.84 -13.42
CA LEU A 349 8.12 0.32 -14.44
C LEU A 349 9.09 -0.71 -13.84
N ALA A 350 9.61 -0.46 -12.63
CA ALA A 350 10.43 -1.41 -11.89
C ALA A 350 9.66 -2.72 -11.64
N ASN A 351 8.41 -2.64 -11.14
CA ASN A 351 7.56 -3.82 -10.94
C ASN A 351 7.30 -4.59 -12.26
N LYS A 352 7.03 -3.88 -13.36
CA LYS A 352 6.84 -4.51 -14.69
C LYS A 352 8.11 -5.15 -15.23
N SER A 353 9.25 -4.73 -14.73
CA SER A 353 10.56 -5.23 -15.15
C SER A 353 11.13 -6.33 -14.25
N LEU A 354 10.42 -6.71 -13.16
CA LEU A 354 10.82 -7.83 -12.30
C LEU A 354 10.89 -9.15 -13.08
N VAL A 355 9.95 -9.36 -14.01
CA VAL A 355 9.92 -10.56 -14.86
C VAL A 355 10.03 -10.14 -16.32
N VAL A 356 11.10 -10.55 -16.98
CA VAL A 356 11.31 -10.38 -18.41
C VAL A 356 11.68 -11.76 -18.98
N ASP A 357 11.02 -12.17 -20.05
CA ASP A 357 11.22 -13.48 -20.71
C ASP A 357 11.14 -14.68 -19.74
N GLY A 358 10.24 -14.57 -18.75
CA GLY A 358 10.05 -15.60 -17.72
C GLY A 358 11.11 -15.62 -16.61
N VAL A 359 12.13 -14.77 -16.66
CA VAL A 359 13.19 -14.70 -15.65
C VAL A 359 12.91 -13.58 -14.66
N ARG A 360 12.79 -13.92 -13.38
CA ARG A 360 12.60 -12.96 -12.29
C ARG A 360 13.94 -12.52 -11.69
N LYS A 361 14.19 -11.21 -11.64
CA LYS A 361 15.37 -10.59 -11.01
C LYS A 361 14.97 -9.39 -10.20
N SER A 362 15.81 -9.01 -9.23
CA SER A 362 15.71 -7.69 -8.60
C SER A 362 15.91 -6.60 -9.63
N VAL A 363 15.26 -5.44 -9.46
CA VAL A 363 15.27 -4.36 -10.45
C VAL A 363 15.69 -3.04 -9.81
N ILE A 364 16.66 -2.39 -10.42
CA ILE A 364 16.98 -0.98 -10.21
C ILE A 364 16.51 -0.22 -11.44
N CYS A 365 15.47 0.58 -11.28
CA CYS A 365 14.88 1.37 -12.35
C CYS A 365 15.11 2.86 -12.08
N PHE A 366 15.54 3.64 -13.09
CA PHE A 366 15.85 5.07 -12.90
C PHE A 366 15.67 5.88 -14.17
N VAL A 367 15.52 7.19 -14.00
CA VAL A 367 15.63 8.18 -15.09
C VAL A 367 17.03 8.79 -15.03
N ARG A 368 17.71 8.77 -16.15
CA ARG A 368 19.04 9.37 -16.27
C ARG A 368 19.02 10.58 -17.19
N ARG A 369 19.87 11.54 -16.87
CA ARG A 369 20.19 12.69 -17.71
C ARG A 369 21.68 12.69 -17.99
N MET A 370 22.06 12.90 -19.23
CA MET A 370 23.45 13.15 -19.59
C MET A 370 23.76 14.63 -19.35
N SER A 371 24.78 14.92 -18.55
CA SER A 371 25.30 16.27 -18.37
C SER A 371 26.20 16.66 -19.56
N GLU A 372 26.42 17.95 -19.76
CA GLU A 372 27.26 18.46 -20.85
C GLU A 372 28.71 17.93 -20.81
N ASP A 373 29.22 17.61 -19.63
CA ASP A 373 30.53 16.97 -19.40
C ASP A 373 30.55 15.45 -19.64
N GLY A 374 29.43 14.87 -20.09
CA GLY A 374 29.29 13.43 -20.32
C GLY A 374 29.02 12.60 -19.06
N SER A 375 28.91 13.24 -17.89
CA SER A 375 28.53 12.54 -16.66
C SER A 375 27.05 12.15 -16.67
N VAL A 376 26.73 11.02 -16.01
CA VAL A 376 25.36 10.53 -15.85
C VAL A 376 24.79 10.99 -14.50
N LYS A 377 23.74 11.80 -14.56
CA LYS A 377 22.96 12.19 -13.38
C LYS A 377 21.66 11.42 -13.32
N ILE A 378 21.35 10.84 -12.16
CA ILE A 378 20.07 10.19 -11.89
C ILE A 378 19.14 11.20 -11.26
N THR A 379 17.97 11.40 -11.86
CA THR A 379 16.97 12.36 -11.37
C THR A 379 16.01 11.70 -10.38
N ARG A 380 15.64 10.44 -10.61
CA ARG A 380 14.81 9.63 -9.71
C ARG A 380 14.96 8.16 -10.06
N GLY A 381 14.97 7.30 -9.04
CA GLY A 381 15.01 5.86 -9.23
C GLY A 381 14.10 5.11 -8.28
N SER A 382 13.96 3.81 -8.51
CA SER A 382 13.24 2.88 -7.64
C SER A 382 13.88 1.50 -7.69
N PHE A 383 14.01 0.89 -6.52
CA PHE A 383 14.38 -0.52 -6.36
C PHE A 383 13.16 -1.39 -6.14
N ARG A 384 13.21 -2.62 -6.66
CA ARG A 384 12.28 -3.69 -6.34
C ARG A 384 13.05 -5.00 -6.21
N GLY A 385 12.99 -5.61 -5.03
CA GLY A 385 13.60 -6.90 -4.75
C GLY A 385 12.82 -8.04 -5.40
N ARG A 386 13.52 -9.06 -5.87
CA ARG A 386 12.87 -10.27 -6.42
C ARG A 386 12.24 -11.16 -5.35
N PHE A 387 12.71 -11.05 -4.11
CA PHE A 387 12.19 -11.79 -2.97
C PHE A 387 11.68 -10.85 -1.88
N ASP A 388 10.47 -11.07 -1.43
CA ASP A 388 9.91 -10.35 -0.30
C ASP A 388 10.60 -10.81 0.99
N GLY A 389 10.89 -9.86 1.90
CA GLY A 389 11.52 -10.13 3.21
C GLY A 389 13.04 -10.21 3.20
N VAL A 390 13.69 -10.05 2.04
CA VAL A 390 15.14 -9.82 1.97
C VAL A 390 15.43 -8.35 2.30
N ARG A 391 16.42 -8.13 3.14
CA ARG A 391 16.85 -6.79 3.56
C ARG A 391 17.85 -6.18 2.57
N TYR A 392 17.41 -5.94 1.35
CA TYR A 392 18.27 -5.42 0.28
C TYR A 392 18.87 -4.05 0.59
N LYS A 393 18.11 -3.15 1.25
CA LYS A 393 18.55 -1.80 1.55
C LYS A 393 19.84 -1.80 2.36
N ASP A 394 19.97 -2.67 3.37
CA ASP A 394 21.16 -2.78 4.22
C ASP A 394 22.44 -3.07 3.42
N PHE A 395 22.34 -3.77 2.30
CA PHE A 395 23.47 -4.10 1.41
C PHE A 395 23.70 -3.05 0.33
N LEU A 396 22.69 -2.25 -0.01
CA LEU A 396 22.71 -1.33 -1.14
C LEU A 396 22.98 0.13 -0.75
N ASP A 397 22.79 0.52 0.52
CA ASP A 397 22.96 1.90 1.01
C ASP A 397 24.38 2.44 0.79
N GLN A 398 25.40 1.58 0.70
CA GLN A 398 26.76 1.97 0.36
C GLN A 398 26.94 2.45 -1.10
N PHE A 399 25.98 2.16 -2.00
CA PHE A 399 26.05 2.49 -3.43
C PHE A 399 25.03 3.54 -3.84
N MET A 400 24.05 3.84 -2.97
CA MET A 400 22.94 4.71 -3.32
C MET A 400 22.36 5.40 -2.08
N VAL A 401 21.70 6.53 -2.30
CA VAL A 401 20.85 7.16 -1.28
C VAL A 401 19.43 6.69 -1.51
N ALA A 402 18.89 5.93 -0.57
CA ALA A 402 17.62 5.21 -0.68
C ALA A 402 16.65 5.58 0.44
N GLU A 403 15.35 5.71 0.12
CA GLU A 403 14.27 5.98 1.08
C GLU A 403 13.12 4.99 0.86
N GLY A 404 12.61 4.39 1.92
CA GLY A 404 11.52 3.42 1.89
C GLY A 404 11.88 2.08 2.52
N HIS A 405 11.09 1.05 2.21
CA HIS A 405 11.18 -0.28 2.83
C HIS A 405 12.33 -1.12 2.28
N GLN A 406 12.79 -2.11 3.04
CA GLN A 406 13.94 -2.98 2.75
C GLN A 406 13.91 -3.66 1.36
N GLY A 407 12.75 -4.05 0.85
CA GLY A 407 12.59 -4.72 -0.45
C GLY A 407 12.07 -3.82 -1.59
N ALA A 408 11.66 -2.57 -1.26
CA ALA A 408 11.04 -1.66 -2.23
C ALA A 408 11.23 -0.22 -1.79
N PHE A 409 12.14 0.50 -2.43
CA PHE A 409 12.49 1.87 -2.04
C PHE A 409 12.73 2.79 -3.23
N GLY A 410 12.63 4.10 -2.98
CA GLY A 410 13.01 5.16 -3.89
C GLY A 410 14.53 5.39 -3.86
N ILE A 411 15.12 5.75 -5.00
CA ILE A 411 16.55 6.03 -5.12
C ILE A 411 16.73 7.49 -5.52
N LYS A 412 17.44 8.25 -4.70
CA LYS A 412 17.79 9.66 -4.96
C LYS A 412 19.15 9.83 -5.63
N LYS A 413 20.09 8.93 -5.32
CA LYS A 413 21.44 8.93 -5.89
C LYS A 413 21.90 7.50 -6.08
N LEU A 414 22.58 7.20 -7.17
CA LEU A 414 23.11 5.88 -7.51
C LEU A 414 24.50 6.04 -8.15
N GLU A 415 25.46 5.23 -7.70
CA GLU A 415 26.77 5.14 -8.34
C GLU A 415 26.71 4.17 -9.52
N PHE A 416 26.34 4.69 -10.69
CA PHE A 416 26.12 3.89 -11.89
C PHE A 416 27.35 3.08 -12.36
N SER A 417 28.55 3.56 -12.09
CA SER A 417 29.80 2.85 -12.41
C SER A 417 29.98 1.53 -11.64
N LYS A 418 29.24 1.34 -10.54
CA LYS A 418 29.37 0.18 -9.64
C LYS A 418 28.29 -0.90 -9.86
N MET A 419 27.83 -1.08 -11.10
CA MET A 419 26.77 -2.06 -11.40
C MET A 419 27.16 -3.50 -11.02
N ASP A 420 28.44 -3.86 -11.14
CA ASP A 420 28.93 -5.21 -10.80
C ASP A 420 28.98 -5.42 -9.29
N GLU A 421 29.38 -4.41 -8.54
CA GLU A 421 29.37 -4.45 -7.07
C GLU A 421 27.95 -4.49 -6.54
N ILE A 422 27.04 -3.73 -7.11
CA ILE A 422 25.59 -3.76 -6.78
C ILE A 422 25.01 -5.14 -7.06
N ASN A 423 25.37 -5.78 -8.18
CA ASN A 423 24.93 -7.14 -8.49
C ASN A 423 25.43 -8.16 -7.44
N LYS A 424 26.68 -8.02 -6.97
CA LYS A 424 27.23 -8.85 -5.89
C LYS A 424 26.52 -8.60 -4.55
N ALA A 425 26.23 -7.33 -4.23
CA ALA A 425 25.51 -6.98 -3.01
C ALA A 425 24.09 -7.55 -3.00
N CYS A 426 23.38 -7.55 -4.14
CA CYS A 426 22.08 -8.24 -4.26
C CYS A 426 22.21 -9.76 -4.03
N ALA A 427 23.26 -10.38 -4.58
CA ALA A 427 23.51 -11.81 -4.36
C ALA A 427 23.81 -12.13 -2.88
N GLU A 428 24.57 -11.29 -2.22
CA GLU A 428 24.90 -11.45 -0.79
C GLU A 428 23.67 -11.26 0.10
N ALA A 429 22.83 -10.25 -0.19
CA ALA A 429 21.55 -10.05 0.50
C ALA A 429 20.64 -11.29 0.40
N GLU A 430 20.73 -12.04 -0.69
CA GLU A 430 19.90 -13.21 -0.96
C GLU A 430 20.54 -14.54 -0.50
N LYS A 431 21.81 -14.55 -0.08
CA LYS A 431 22.59 -15.76 0.20
C LYS A 431 21.95 -16.69 1.25
N ASP A 432 21.42 -16.09 2.32
CA ASP A 432 20.77 -16.83 3.40
C ASP A 432 19.25 -16.91 3.24
N PHE A 433 18.75 -16.30 2.18
CA PHE A 433 17.33 -16.33 1.87
C PHE A 433 16.97 -17.69 1.28
N LYS A 434 16.55 -18.60 2.16
CA LYS A 434 15.87 -19.82 1.73
C LYS A 434 14.43 -19.49 1.46
N ASN A 435 14.04 -19.57 0.20
CA ASN A 435 12.63 -19.47 -0.16
C ASN A 435 11.87 -20.59 0.56
N LYS A 436 11.29 -20.27 1.73
CA LYS A 436 10.59 -21.20 2.61
C LYS A 436 9.16 -21.45 2.15
N VAL A 437 8.87 -21.34 0.86
CA VAL A 437 7.53 -21.60 0.37
C VAL A 437 7.22 -23.07 0.64
N LYS A 438 6.36 -23.27 1.63
CA LYS A 438 5.82 -24.59 1.92
C LYS A 438 4.86 -24.96 0.78
N VAL A 439 5.13 -26.08 0.12
CA VAL A 439 4.22 -26.63 -0.88
C VAL A 439 3.59 -27.93 -0.36
N VAL A 440 2.29 -28.06 -0.57
CA VAL A 440 1.54 -29.30 -0.31
C VAL A 440 1.36 -30.00 -1.64
N LYS A 441 1.85 -31.24 -1.76
CA LYS A 441 1.61 -32.06 -2.94
C LYS A 441 0.18 -32.56 -2.97
N VAL A 442 -0.52 -32.38 -4.09
CA VAL A 442 -1.93 -32.72 -4.26
C VAL A 442 -2.14 -33.40 -5.60
N GLU A 443 -2.73 -34.59 -5.58
CA GLU A 443 -3.04 -35.36 -6.79
C GLU A 443 -4.42 -35.04 -7.36
N ASN A 444 -5.37 -34.61 -6.52
CA ASN A 444 -6.72 -34.19 -6.93
C ASN A 444 -7.07 -32.87 -6.25
N LEU A 445 -7.09 -31.81 -7.03
CA LEU A 445 -7.30 -30.45 -6.54
C LEU A 445 -8.72 -30.26 -5.96
N LYS A 446 -9.75 -30.72 -6.66
CA LYS A 446 -11.14 -30.59 -6.21
C LYS A 446 -11.38 -31.28 -4.88
N LYS A 447 -10.92 -32.52 -4.75
CA LYS A 447 -11.04 -33.30 -3.51
C LYS A 447 -10.30 -32.64 -2.36
N PHE A 448 -9.10 -32.12 -2.62
CA PHE A 448 -8.30 -31.41 -1.62
C PHE A 448 -8.99 -30.15 -1.14
N LEU A 449 -9.41 -29.27 -2.05
CA LEU A 449 -10.04 -28.00 -1.71
C LEU A 449 -11.39 -28.19 -0.98
N SER A 450 -12.10 -29.29 -1.22
CA SER A 450 -13.33 -29.64 -0.52
C SER A 450 -13.11 -30.20 0.89
N SER A 451 -11.86 -30.63 1.21
CA SER A 451 -11.52 -31.14 2.53
C SER A 451 -11.30 -29.99 3.53
N ASP A 452 -11.41 -30.27 4.83
CA ASP A 452 -11.15 -29.28 5.89
C ASP A 452 -9.73 -28.74 5.83
N LYS A 453 -8.75 -29.59 5.48
CA LYS A 453 -7.34 -29.17 5.28
C LYS A 453 -7.21 -28.16 4.14
N GLY A 454 -7.88 -28.39 3.01
CA GLY A 454 -7.83 -27.49 1.86
C GLY A 454 -8.56 -26.17 2.15
N LYS A 455 -9.70 -26.21 2.84
CA LYS A 455 -10.44 -25.02 3.29
C LYS A 455 -9.60 -24.17 4.26
N ASN A 456 -8.99 -24.80 5.26
CA ASN A 456 -8.14 -24.12 6.23
C ASN A 456 -6.89 -23.51 5.58
N LEU A 457 -6.31 -24.21 4.59
CA LEU A 457 -5.17 -23.69 3.82
C LEU A 457 -5.58 -22.48 2.99
N ALA A 458 -6.70 -22.54 2.29
CA ALA A 458 -7.21 -21.43 1.49
C ALA A 458 -7.51 -20.21 2.37
N LEU A 459 -8.12 -20.43 3.55
CA LEU A 459 -8.37 -19.38 4.53
C LEU A 459 -7.06 -18.76 5.06
N ALA A 460 -6.08 -19.59 5.42
CA ALA A 460 -4.76 -19.11 5.86
C ALA A 460 -4.07 -18.28 4.78
N ASN A 461 -4.15 -18.73 3.51
CA ASN A 461 -3.57 -18.01 2.38
C ASN A 461 -4.25 -16.66 2.10
N ASP A 462 -5.55 -16.52 2.37
CA ASP A 462 -6.27 -15.26 2.20
C ASP A 462 -5.73 -14.16 3.11
N TYR A 463 -5.28 -14.53 4.31
CA TYR A 463 -4.71 -13.60 5.30
C TYR A 463 -3.17 -13.59 5.32
N SER A 464 -2.49 -14.20 4.36
CA SER A 464 -1.03 -14.21 4.30
C SER A 464 -0.50 -13.34 3.16
N LYS A 465 0.69 -12.76 3.35
CA LYS A 465 1.44 -12.19 2.22
C LYS A 465 1.81 -13.29 1.22
N ASN A 466 2.04 -12.91 -0.03
CA ASN A 466 2.39 -13.86 -1.10
C ASN A 466 3.55 -14.80 -0.72
N ARG A 467 4.54 -14.30 0.04
CA ARG A 467 5.70 -15.09 0.51
C ARG A 467 5.36 -16.15 1.55
N ASP A 468 4.31 -15.91 2.36
CA ASP A 468 3.92 -16.79 3.47
C ASP A 468 2.79 -17.73 3.06
N GLN A 469 2.28 -17.58 1.83
CA GLN A 469 1.25 -18.47 1.31
C GLN A 469 1.82 -19.88 1.10
N ILE A 470 1.01 -20.87 1.48
CA ILE A 470 1.32 -22.27 1.22
C ILE A 470 0.85 -22.60 -0.20
N GLY A 471 1.80 -22.94 -1.07
CA GLY A 471 1.52 -23.37 -2.42
C GLY A 471 1.00 -24.81 -2.49
N ILE A 472 0.23 -25.12 -3.52
CA ILE A 472 -0.19 -26.47 -3.85
C ILE A 472 0.58 -26.90 -5.11
N LEU A 473 1.44 -27.90 -4.98
CA LEU A 473 2.05 -28.55 -6.13
C LEU A 473 1.12 -29.65 -6.62
N TYR A 474 0.45 -29.39 -7.74
CA TYR A 474 -0.43 -30.37 -8.37
C TYR A 474 0.41 -31.44 -9.08
N THR A 475 0.19 -32.68 -8.69
CA THR A 475 0.88 -33.85 -9.24
C THR A 475 -0.03 -34.77 -10.04
N GLY A 476 -1.33 -34.40 -10.16
CA GLY A 476 -2.31 -35.13 -10.97
C GLY A 476 -2.13 -34.92 -12.48
N ARG A 477 -3.00 -35.55 -13.27
CA ARG A 477 -2.93 -35.54 -14.75
C ARG A 477 -4.13 -34.89 -15.44
N ASN A 478 -5.08 -34.36 -14.67
CA ASN A 478 -6.37 -33.86 -15.20
C ASN A 478 -6.39 -32.34 -15.32
N ALA A 479 -5.35 -31.75 -15.93
CA ALA A 479 -5.30 -30.33 -16.17
C ALA A 479 -5.50 -30.03 -17.66
N VAL A 480 -6.51 -29.21 -17.99
CA VAL A 480 -6.88 -28.87 -19.36
C VAL A 480 -6.91 -27.35 -19.53
N ALA A 481 -6.31 -26.85 -20.59
CA ALA A 481 -6.40 -25.44 -20.95
C ALA A 481 -7.78 -25.16 -21.59
N ILE A 482 -8.60 -24.33 -20.90
CA ILE A 482 -9.93 -23.94 -21.38
C ILE A 482 -9.84 -22.71 -22.29
N LYS A 483 -9.07 -21.69 -21.87
CA LYS A 483 -9.02 -20.42 -22.57
C LYS A 483 -7.66 -19.77 -22.38
N ARG A 484 -7.08 -19.30 -23.47
CA ARG A 484 -5.86 -18.48 -23.46
C ARG A 484 -6.20 -17.08 -23.93
N THR A 485 -5.73 -16.09 -23.19
CA THR A 485 -5.82 -14.66 -23.56
C THR A 485 -4.41 -14.07 -23.54
N GLU A 486 -4.26 -12.82 -23.96
CA GLU A 486 -2.99 -12.10 -23.83
C GLU A 486 -2.54 -11.90 -22.36
N LYS A 487 -3.48 -11.99 -21.40
CA LYS A 487 -3.23 -11.67 -20.00
C LYS A 487 -3.16 -12.90 -19.10
N PHE A 488 -3.88 -13.94 -19.41
CA PHE A 488 -3.94 -15.15 -18.57
C PHE A 488 -4.34 -16.39 -19.39
N LEU A 489 -3.95 -17.53 -18.85
CA LEU A 489 -4.41 -18.86 -19.24
C LEU A 489 -5.43 -19.33 -18.19
N LEU A 490 -6.64 -19.70 -18.62
CA LEU A 490 -7.63 -20.37 -17.78
C LEU A 490 -7.48 -21.87 -17.96
N LEU A 491 -7.22 -22.56 -16.86
CA LEU A 491 -7.11 -24.01 -16.77
C LEU A 491 -8.32 -24.56 -16.04
N GLU A 492 -8.75 -25.75 -16.40
CA GLU A 492 -9.56 -26.60 -15.56
C GLU A 492 -8.68 -27.73 -15.02
N ILE A 493 -8.60 -27.84 -13.69
CA ILE A 493 -7.83 -28.85 -13.00
C ILE A 493 -8.79 -29.61 -12.08
N ASP A 494 -9.06 -30.88 -12.40
CA ASP A 494 -10.01 -31.73 -11.68
C ASP A 494 -11.40 -31.07 -11.50
N GLY A 495 -11.87 -30.31 -12.49
CA GLY A 495 -13.13 -29.57 -12.44
C GLY A 495 -13.07 -28.26 -11.62
N VAL A 496 -11.88 -27.77 -11.28
CA VAL A 496 -11.65 -26.46 -10.64
C VAL A 496 -11.05 -25.50 -11.66
N ASN A 497 -11.63 -24.31 -11.81
CA ASN A 497 -11.10 -23.26 -12.67
C ASN A 497 -9.92 -22.54 -12.00
N VAL A 498 -8.76 -22.58 -12.64
CA VAL A 498 -7.51 -21.98 -12.15
C VAL A 498 -7.03 -20.94 -13.13
N ARG A 499 -6.81 -19.70 -12.67
CA ARG A 499 -6.22 -18.64 -13.47
C ARG A 499 -4.69 -18.67 -13.35
N CYS A 500 -4.02 -18.73 -14.48
CA CYS A 500 -2.58 -18.56 -14.60
C CYS A 500 -2.28 -17.24 -15.29
N PHE A 501 -1.62 -16.31 -14.62
CA PHE A 501 -1.30 -14.99 -15.17
C PHE A 501 -0.09 -15.00 -16.12
N MET A 502 0.46 -16.17 -16.40
CA MET A 502 1.49 -16.36 -17.42
C MET A 502 0.88 -17.13 -18.60
N PRO A 503 0.41 -16.42 -19.64
CA PRO A 503 -0.32 -17.05 -20.75
C PRO A 503 0.49 -18.08 -21.52
N ASN A 504 1.82 -18.03 -21.46
CA ASN A 504 2.73 -18.96 -22.15
C ASN A 504 3.20 -20.13 -21.27
N LEU A 505 2.73 -20.22 -20.02
CA LEU A 505 3.09 -21.32 -19.15
C LEU A 505 2.54 -22.65 -19.69
N THR A 506 3.37 -23.70 -19.64
CA THR A 506 2.92 -25.09 -19.82
C THR A 506 2.33 -25.61 -18.52
N VAL A 507 1.26 -26.38 -18.62
CA VAL A 507 0.34 -26.77 -17.52
C VAL A 507 1.02 -27.52 -16.37
N ASP A 508 2.16 -28.15 -16.63
CA ASP A 508 2.89 -29.07 -15.73
C ASP A 508 3.98 -28.37 -14.89
N LYS A 509 4.10 -27.04 -14.96
CA LYS A 509 5.19 -26.30 -14.30
C LYS A 509 4.69 -25.08 -13.50
N GLY A 510 3.82 -25.32 -12.54
CA GLY A 510 3.31 -24.23 -11.71
C GLY A 510 2.91 -24.67 -10.32
N VAL A 511 2.88 -23.70 -9.42
CA VAL A 511 2.32 -23.84 -8.08
C VAL A 511 0.99 -23.12 -8.03
N ILE A 512 -0.04 -23.84 -7.59
CA ILE A 512 -1.38 -23.28 -7.42
C ILE A 512 -1.43 -22.57 -6.07
N LYS A 513 -1.76 -21.29 -6.08
CA LYS A 513 -2.09 -20.54 -4.88
C LYS A 513 -3.60 -20.40 -4.76
N THR A 514 -4.08 -20.51 -3.53
CA THR A 514 -5.50 -20.39 -3.21
C THR A 514 -5.73 -19.18 -2.34
N THR A 515 -6.85 -18.50 -2.58
CA THR A 515 -7.38 -17.44 -1.71
C THR A 515 -8.84 -17.71 -1.43
N VAL A 516 -9.35 -17.18 -0.33
CA VAL A 516 -10.77 -17.22 0.01
C VAL A 516 -11.33 -15.81 -0.08
N SER A 517 -12.40 -15.66 -0.83
CA SER A 517 -13.08 -14.39 -0.96
C SER A 517 -14.56 -14.59 -0.69
N ARG A 518 -15.06 -14.04 0.41
CA ARG A 518 -16.47 -14.19 0.88
C ARG A 518 -16.98 -15.63 0.79
N GLY A 519 -16.21 -16.56 1.33
CA GLY A 519 -16.56 -17.97 1.33
C GLY A 519 -16.38 -18.71 0.00
N VAL A 520 -15.75 -18.09 -1.01
CA VAL A 520 -15.42 -18.73 -2.29
C VAL A 520 -13.91 -18.95 -2.36
N ILE A 521 -13.49 -20.17 -2.69
CA ILE A 521 -12.08 -20.47 -2.98
C ILE A 521 -11.77 -20.00 -4.39
N GLU A 522 -10.80 -19.09 -4.52
CA GLU A 522 -10.21 -18.69 -5.79
C GLU A 522 -8.82 -19.29 -5.92
N CYS A 523 -8.45 -19.70 -7.13
CA CYS A 523 -7.15 -20.30 -7.40
C CYS A 523 -6.43 -19.48 -8.48
N THR A 524 -5.14 -19.25 -8.27
CA THR A 524 -4.23 -18.72 -9.27
C THR A 524 -3.05 -19.67 -9.42
N MET A 525 -2.42 -19.69 -10.59
CA MET A 525 -1.24 -20.50 -10.84
C MET A 525 -0.03 -19.59 -11.09
N GLU A 526 1.09 -19.91 -10.47
CA GLU A 526 2.37 -19.25 -10.65
C GLU A 526 3.43 -20.23 -11.17
N PRO A 527 4.42 -19.75 -11.96
CA PRO A 527 5.49 -20.62 -12.43
C PRO A 527 6.31 -21.18 -11.26
N LEU A 528 6.88 -22.36 -11.46
CA LEU A 528 7.72 -23.03 -10.45
C LEU A 528 9.03 -22.27 -10.12
N GLN A 529 9.43 -21.30 -10.93
CA GLN A 529 10.63 -20.51 -10.68
C GLN A 529 10.47 -19.66 -9.42
N GLY A 530 11.21 -20.02 -8.38
CA GLY A 530 11.17 -19.37 -7.07
C GLY A 530 10.61 -20.23 -5.94
N TYR A 531 10.25 -21.49 -6.23
CA TYR A 531 9.78 -22.49 -5.25
C TYR A 531 10.75 -23.64 -5.06
#